data_c3b90325026b4cb61357ca3ddbc79ec0
#
_entry.id   c3b90325026b4cb61357ca3ddbc79ec0
#
_cell.length_a   1.000
_cell.length_b   1.000
_cell.length_c   1.000
_cell.angle_alpha   90.00
_cell.angle_beta   90.00
_cell.angle_gamma   90.00
#
_symmetry.space_group_name_H-M   'P 1'
#
loop_
_entity.id
_entity.type
_entity.pdbx_description
1 polymer ?
#
loop_
_entity_poly.entity_id
_entity_poly.type
_entity_poly.pdbx_seq_one_letter_code
_entity_poly.pdbx_strand_id
1 'polypeptide(L)'
;VTLPASVEFVGYRAFPDECDVTALNPQVHFETAAEYAERIPEYDWYGDEAADALYSDGLFDYELSSRGAVLLDCSRFLNQPEVPDVLEIPSELGGTPVVAIAANALNTSESCADSLLFGIVLPEGVQRVEADAFQCCHAATQISFPSTLTMLAEGSFFHVYAEIDFPNGNPRYSCENGFLI
;
A
#
# COMPACT_ATOMS: atom_id res chain seq x y z
N VAL A 1 2.66 7.28 -22.89
CA VAL A 1 2.96 8.08 -21.69
C VAL A 1 4.32 8.73 -21.85
N THR A 2 4.43 10.04 -21.49
CA THR A 2 5.73 10.75 -21.52
C THR A 2 6.19 10.96 -20.08
N LEU A 3 7.35 10.40 -19.74
CA LEU A 3 7.95 10.54 -18.41
C LEU A 3 8.76 11.85 -18.34
N PRO A 4 8.60 12.64 -17.28
CA PRO A 4 9.41 13.83 -17.03
C PRO A 4 10.91 13.56 -17.03
N ALA A 5 11.72 14.59 -17.29
CA ALA A 5 13.20 14.46 -17.27
C ALA A 5 13.76 14.22 -15.85
N SER A 6 12.96 14.46 -14.82
CA SER A 6 13.31 14.17 -13.41
C SER A 6 13.22 12.69 -13.04
N VAL A 7 12.58 11.85 -13.88
CA VAL A 7 12.47 10.42 -13.61
C VAL A 7 13.78 9.73 -13.91
N GLU A 8 14.37 9.12 -12.91
CA GLU A 8 15.62 8.37 -13.00
C GLU A 8 15.42 6.85 -12.97
N PHE A 9 14.29 6.39 -12.43
CA PHE A 9 13.98 4.98 -12.27
C PHE A 9 12.50 4.70 -12.54
N VAL A 10 12.22 3.58 -13.20
CA VAL A 10 10.86 3.06 -13.48
C VAL A 10 10.85 1.60 -13.04
N GLY A 11 10.01 1.28 -12.07
CA GLY A 11 9.86 -0.07 -11.54
C GLY A 11 9.31 -1.05 -12.56
N TYR A 12 9.61 -2.33 -12.36
CA TYR A 12 9.11 -3.41 -13.19
C TYR A 12 7.57 -3.39 -13.25
N ARG A 13 7.02 -3.48 -14.47
CA ARG A 13 5.57 -3.38 -14.73
C ARG A 13 4.87 -2.11 -14.23
N ALA A 14 5.61 -1.01 -14.10
CA ALA A 14 5.01 0.29 -13.76
C ALA A 14 3.96 0.76 -14.78
N PHE A 15 3.99 0.20 -15.99
CA PHE A 15 3.02 0.47 -17.06
C PHE A 15 2.54 -0.86 -17.66
N PRO A 16 1.31 -0.89 -18.20
CA PRO A 16 0.83 -2.03 -19.00
C PRO A 16 1.75 -2.30 -20.20
N ASP A 17 1.88 -3.57 -20.60
CA ASP A 17 2.72 -3.99 -21.72
C ASP A 17 2.38 -3.30 -23.05
N GLU A 18 1.14 -2.82 -23.21
CA GLU A 18 0.64 -2.13 -24.41
C GLU A 18 0.88 -0.61 -24.37
N CYS A 19 1.51 -0.10 -23.31
CA CYS A 19 1.71 1.33 -23.13
C CYS A 19 3.00 1.80 -23.80
N ASP A 20 2.88 2.70 -24.80
CA ASP A 20 4.03 3.41 -25.36
C ASP A 20 4.58 4.40 -24.32
N VAL A 21 5.75 4.13 -23.78
CA VAL A 21 6.43 4.97 -22.81
C VAL A 21 7.60 5.71 -23.46
N THR A 22 7.58 7.03 -23.39
CA THR A 22 8.68 7.90 -23.84
C THR A 22 9.28 8.61 -22.64
N ALA A 23 10.56 8.37 -22.35
CA ALA A 23 11.28 9.07 -21.30
C ALA A 23 12.01 10.30 -21.84
N LEU A 24 11.86 11.46 -21.18
CA LEU A 24 12.62 12.67 -21.49
C LEU A 24 14.05 12.63 -20.92
N ASN A 25 14.27 11.80 -19.88
CA ASN A 25 15.59 11.49 -19.37
C ASN A 25 16.19 10.32 -20.15
N PRO A 26 17.28 10.52 -20.95
CA PRO A 26 17.89 9.44 -21.72
C PRO A 26 18.62 8.40 -20.85
N GLN A 27 18.79 8.66 -19.57
CA GLN A 27 19.45 7.78 -18.60
C GLN A 27 18.47 7.11 -17.64
N VAL A 28 17.17 7.23 -17.91
CA VAL A 28 16.16 6.55 -17.07
C VAL A 28 16.42 5.04 -17.08
N HIS A 29 16.46 4.46 -15.88
CA HIS A 29 16.55 3.01 -15.71
C HIS A 29 15.17 2.39 -15.67
N PHE A 30 14.87 1.47 -16.57
CA PHE A 30 13.68 0.62 -16.52
C PHE A 30 14.07 -0.70 -15.86
N GLU A 31 13.51 -0.96 -14.70
CA GLU A 31 13.77 -2.17 -13.93
C GLU A 31 13.32 -3.43 -14.70
N THR A 32 14.20 -4.39 -14.83
CA THR A 32 13.89 -5.70 -15.40
C THR A 32 13.22 -6.61 -14.37
N ALA A 33 12.56 -7.68 -14.83
CA ALA A 33 12.00 -8.71 -13.95
C ALA A 33 13.06 -9.34 -13.03
N ALA A 34 14.30 -9.49 -13.51
CA ALA A 34 15.40 -10.06 -12.74
C ALA A 34 15.86 -9.09 -11.62
N GLU A 35 16.04 -7.80 -11.93
CA GLU A 35 16.40 -6.78 -10.94
C GLU A 35 15.29 -6.60 -9.91
N TYR A 36 14.02 -6.66 -10.33
CA TYR A 36 12.88 -6.63 -9.43
C TYR A 36 12.93 -7.81 -8.44
N ALA A 37 13.18 -9.03 -8.94
CA ALA A 37 13.28 -10.22 -8.10
C ALA A 37 14.48 -10.15 -7.13
N GLU A 38 15.61 -9.57 -7.54
CA GLU A 38 16.77 -9.36 -6.66
C GLU A 38 16.53 -8.26 -5.62
N ARG A 39 15.80 -7.21 -5.99
CA ARG A 39 15.49 -6.07 -5.10
C ARG A 39 14.47 -6.42 -4.03
N ILE A 40 13.54 -7.34 -4.34
CA ILE A 40 12.58 -7.88 -3.39
C ILE A 40 13.14 -9.22 -2.95
N PRO A 41 13.91 -9.26 -1.86
CA PRO A 41 14.37 -10.53 -1.34
C PRO A 41 13.17 -11.43 -1.08
N GLU A 42 13.32 -12.68 -1.47
CA GLU A 42 12.36 -13.74 -1.22
C GLU A 42 11.87 -13.60 0.22
N TYR A 43 10.64 -13.40 0.33
CA TYR A 43 9.80 -12.94 1.37
C TYR A 43 10.00 -13.65 2.73
N ASP A 44 10.90 -13.17 3.52
CA ASP A 44 11.01 -13.54 4.93
C ASP A 44 10.70 -12.34 5.86
N TRP A 45 9.55 -11.69 5.58
CA TRP A 45 9.07 -10.61 6.43
C TRP A 45 8.54 -11.12 7.75
N TYR A 46 8.06 -12.34 7.76
CA TYR A 46 7.47 -12.95 8.94
C TYR A 46 8.50 -13.58 9.88
N GLY A 47 9.80 -13.62 9.53
CA GLY A 47 10.85 -14.22 10.33
C GLY A 47 10.57 -15.69 10.68
N ASP A 48 11.57 -16.51 10.84
CA ASP A 48 11.48 -17.96 11.14
C ASP A 48 10.73 -18.32 12.44
N GLU A 49 10.27 -17.33 13.20
CA GLU A 49 9.43 -17.49 14.40
C GLU A 49 8.17 -16.61 14.26
N ALA A 50 7.41 -16.81 13.17
CA ALA A 50 6.09 -16.22 13.05
C ALA A 50 5.26 -16.72 14.24
N ALA A 51 4.81 -15.79 15.04
CA ALA A 51 3.80 -16.09 16.02
C ALA A 51 2.55 -16.55 15.25
N ASP A 52 2.20 -17.83 15.36
CA ASP A 52 0.93 -18.41 14.87
C ASP A 52 -0.31 -17.77 15.54
N ALA A 53 -0.16 -16.62 16.15
CA ALA A 53 -1.19 -15.95 16.92
C ALA A 53 -1.79 -14.81 16.10
N LEU A 54 -2.94 -15.09 15.51
CA LEU A 54 -3.86 -14.09 15.01
C LEU A 54 -4.49 -13.34 16.19
N TYR A 55 -4.30 -12.03 16.24
CA TYR A 55 -4.88 -11.15 17.24
C TYR A 55 -6.01 -10.34 16.64
N SER A 56 -6.94 -9.92 17.50
CA SER A 56 -8.01 -8.99 17.12
C SER A 56 -8.28 -8.03 18.27
N ASP A 57 -8.46 -6.74 17.96
CA ASP A 57 -9.00 -5.77 18.91
C ASP A 57 -10.53 -5.60 18.79
N GLY A 58 -11.16 -6.43 17.94
CA GLY A 58 -12.58 -6.40 17.64
C GLY A 58 -12.93 -5.61 16.37
N LEU A 59 -12.02 -4.79 15.83
CA LEU A 59 -12.17 -4.01 14.60
C LEU A 59 -11.15 -4.41 13.56
N PHE A 60 -9.92 -4.65 14.00
CA PHE A 60 -8.78 -5.00 13.18
C PHE A 60 -8.23 -6.35 13.59
N ASP A 61 -7.98 -7.20 12.60
CA ASP A 61 -7.24 -8.44 12.80
C ASP A 61 -5.78 -8.20 12.40
N TYR A 62 -4.85 -8.66 13.22
CA TYR A 62 -3.42 -8.40 13.03
C TYR A 62 -2.57 -9.55 13.59
N GLU A 63 -1.34 -9.59 13.16
CA GLU A 63 -0.31 -10.44 13.76
C GLU A 63 0.84 -9.58 14.32
N LEU A 64 1.60 -10.14 15.24
CA LEU A 64 2.78 -9.51 15.82
C LEU A 64 4.02 -10.18 15.29
N SER A 65 4.93 -9.39 14.74
CA SER A 65 6.26 -9.82 14.30
C SER A 65 7.35 -9.18 15.17
N SER A 66 8.58 -9.64 15.03
CA SER A 66 9.74 -9.02 15.66
C SER A 66 9.99 -7.56 15.21
N ARG A 67 9.35 -7.13 14.12
CA ARG A 67 9.48 -5.77 13.55
C ARG A 67 8.34 -4.85 13.93
N GLY A 68 7.18 -5.40 14.28
CA GLY A 68 5.99 -4.65 14.61
C GLY A 68 4.71 -5.42 14.30
N ALA A 69 3.57 -4.75 14.39
CA ALA A 69 2.28 -5.31 14.02
C ALA A 69 2.05 -5.24 12.51
N VAL A 70 1.44 -6.28 11.96
CA VAL A 70 1.00 -6.38 10.56
C VAL A 70 -0.52 -6.40 10.55
N LEU A 71 -1.15 -5.41 9.90
CA LEU A 71 -2.60 -5.39 9.72
C LEU A 71 -3.00 -6.44 8.68
N LEU A 72 -3.88 -7.36 9.05
CA LEU A 72 -4.34 -8.46 8.21
C LEU A 72 -5.74 -8.25 7.65
N ASP A 73 -6.65 -7.62 8.41
CA ASP A 73 -8.03 -7.42 8.00
C ASP A 73 -8.66 -6.25 8.76
N CYS A 74 -9.44 -5.42 8.05
CA CYS A 74 -10.25 -4.35 8.63
C CYS A 74 -11.74 -4.49 8.29
N SER A 75 -12.18 -5.63 7.81
CA SER A 75 -13.56 -5.85 7.36
C SER A 75 -14.59 -5.58 8.46
N ARG A 76 -14.27 -5.89 9.72
CA ARG A 76 -15.16 -5.60 10.86
C ARG A 76 -15.31 -4.10 11.11
N PHE A 77 -14.25 -3.32 10.92
CA PHE A 77 -14.33 -1.86 10.98
C PHE A 77 -15.26 -1.33 9.87
N LEU A 78 -15.11 -1.83 8.66
CA LEU A 78 -15.87 -1.40 7.49
C LEU A 78 -17.34 -1.86 7.53
N ASN A 79 -17.66 -2.89 8.30
CA ASN A 79 -19.02 -3.42 8.47
C ASN A 79 -19.77 -2.84 9.67
N GLN A 80 -19.27 -1.75 10.28
CA GLN A 80 -20.00 -1.06 11.35
C GLN A 80 -21.19 -0.29 10.78
N PRO A 81 -22.25 -0.05 11.60
CA PRO A 81 -23.42 0.71 11.17
C PRO A 81 -23.12 2.17 10.78
N GLU A 82 -22.07 2.73 11.36
CA GLU A 82 -21.60 4.10 11.10
C GLU A 82 -20.09 4.03 10.81
N VAL A 83 -19.74 3.84 9.55
CA VAL A 83 -18.35 3.91 9.09
C VAL A 83 -18.00 5.37 8.82
N PRO A 84 -16.89 5.88 9.34
CA PRO A 84 -16.44 7.24 9.01
C PRO A 84 -16.06 7.35 7.53
N ASP A 85 -16.15 8.56 6.99
CA ASP A 85 -15.78 8.84 5.59
C ASP A 85 -14.30 8.55 5.31
N VAL A 86 -13.45 8.59 6.35
CA VAL A 86 -12.01 8.33 6.28
C VAL A 86 -11.63 7.23 7.25
N LEU A 87 -11.00 6.18 6.73
CA LEU A 87 -10.35 5.16 7.54
C LEU A 87 -8.95 5.62 7.94
N GLU A 88 -8.78 5.95 9.20
CA GLU A 88 -7.45 6.16 9.79
C GLU A 88 -6.98 4.82 10.38
N ILE A 89 -5.96 4.22 9.77
CA ILE A 89 -5.33 3.01 10.31
C ILE A 89 -4.63 3.38 11.63
N PRO A 90 -4.88 2.64 12.74
CA PRO A 90 -4.21 2.90 13.99
C PRO A 90 -2.68 2.83 13.87
N SER A 91 -1.97 3.70 14.58
CA SER A 91 -0.49 3.67 14.61
C SER A 91 0.07 2.48 15.39
N GLU A 92 -0.77 1.87 16.26
CA GLU A 92 -0.42 0.71 17.07
C GLU A 92 -1.60 -0.27 17.11
N LEU A 93 -1.30 -1.57 17.07
CA LEU A 93 -2.23 -2.66 17.31
C LEU A 93 -1.66 -3.55 18.41
N GLY A 94 -2.47 -3.83 19.43
CA GLY A 94 -2.00 -4.57 20.61
C GLY A 94 -0.85 -3.88 21.37
N GLY A 95 -0.73 -2.55 21.28
CA GLY A 95 0.38 -1.78 21.87
C GLY A 95 1.70 -1.90 21.10
N THR A 96 1.64 -2.40 19.87
CA THR A 96 2.81 -2.59 18.98
C THR A 96 2.63 -1.73 17.73
N PRO A 97 3.65 -0.94 17.32
CA PRO A 97 3.57 -0.10 16.12
C PRO A 97 3.22 -0.90 14.87
N VAL A 98 2.30 -0.38 14.05
CA VAL A 98 1.93 -0.97 12.76
C VAL A 98 3.02 -0.65 11.74
N VAL A 99 3.62 -1.70 11.18
CA VAL A 99 4.74 -1.59 10.23
C VAL A 99 4.40 -2.08 8.83
N ALA A 100 3.35 -2.88 8.69
CA ALA A 100 2.94 -3.39 7.39
C ALA A 100 1.42 -3.54 7.26
N ILE A 101 0.94 -3.46 6.02
CA ILE A 101 -0.41 -3.76 5.60
C ILE A 101 -0.35 -5.01 4.72
N ALA A 102 -0.99 -6.08 5.15
CA ALA A 102 -0.97 -7.36 4.45
C ALA A 102 -1.79 -7.33 3.14
N ALA A 103 -1.61 -8.37 2.34
CA ALA A 103 -2.41 -8.58 1.15
C ALA A 103 -3.90 -8.68 1.51
N ASN A 104 -4.74 -8.00 0.74
CA ASN A 104 -6.20 -7.93 0.93
C ASN A 104 -6.66 -7.33 2.28
N ALA A 105 -5.78 -6.74 3.09
CA ALA A 105 -6.14 -6.26 4.43
C ALA A 105 -7.25 -5.18 4.43
N LEU A 106 -7.33 -4.40 3.37
CA LEU A 106 -8.32 -3.33 3.18
C LEU A 106 -9.35 -3.70 2.11
N ASN A 107 -9.42 -4.99 1.75
CA ASN A 107 -10.36 -5.47 0.74
C ASN A 107 -11.80 -5.41 1.25
N THR A 108 -12.65 -4.64 0.56
CA THR A 108 -14.06 -4.46 0.89
C THR A 108 -14.99 -5.33 0.03
N SER A 109 -14.50 -6.46 -0.50
CA SER A 109 -15.10 -7.25 -1.59
C SER A 109 -16.55 -7.69 -1.39
N GLU A 110 -17.04 -7.85 -0.18
CA GLU A 110 -18.43 -8.19 0.07
C GLU A 110 -19.38 -6.98 0.07
N SER A 111 -18.82 -5.76 0.11
CA SER A 111 -19.57 -4.50 0.23
C SER A 111 -19.07 -3.40 -0.70
N CYS A 112 -18.30 -3.72 -1.73
CA CYS A 112 -17.67 -2.72 -2.63
C CYS A 112 -18.65 -1.69 -3.22
N ALA A 113 -19.93 -2.07 -3.38
CA ALA A 113 -20.94 -1.18 -3.97
C ALA A 113 -21.49 -0.15 -2.99
N ASP A 114 -21.36 -0.39 -1.69
CA ASP A 114 -21.98 0.41 -0.62
C ASP A 114 -20.97 1.08 0.32
N SER A 115 -19.66 0.88 0.09
CA SER A 115 -18.62 1.51 0.91
C SER A 115 -18.63 3.02 0.69
N LEU A 116 -18.97 3.78 1.73
CA LEU A 116 -18.87 5.24 1.76
C LEU A 116 -17.48 5.74 2.17
N LEU A 117 -16.50 4.86 2.19
CA LEU A 117 -15.13 5.20 2.55
C LEU A 117 -14.46 6.04 1.45
N PHE A 118 -14.33 7.33 1.68
CA PHE A 118 -13.75 8.27 0.72
C PHE A 118 -12.24 8.44 0.88
N GLY A 119 -11.70 8.17 2.04
CA GLY A 119 -10.27 8.33 2.31
C GLY A 119 -9.68 7.21 3.14
N ILE A 120 -8.38 6.95 2.94
CA ILE A 120 -7.58 6.01 3.73
C ILE A 120 -6.30 6.70 4.13
N VAL A 121 -5.98 6.69 5.42
CA VAL A 121 -4.75 7.28 5.97
C VAL A 121 -3.95 6.19 6.66
N LEU A 122 -2.73 5.98 6.17
CA LEU A 122 -1.77 5.08 6.80
C LEU A 122 -0.91 5.86 7.80
N PRO A 123 -0.68 5.32 9.00
CA PRO A 123 0.11 6.00 10.03
C PRO A 123 1.60 6.00 9.71
N GLU A 124 2.31 6.95 10.28
CA GLU A 124 3.78 6.89 10.35
C GLU A 124 4.20 5.60 11.08
N GLY A 125 5.24 4.95 10.57
CA GLY A 125 5.67 3.63 11.02
C GLY A 125 5.42 2.53 9.99
N VAL A 126 4.38 2.66 9.15
CA VAL A 126 4.13 1.72 8.06
C VAL A 126 5.26 1.84 7.03
N GLN A 127 5.93 0.73 6.79
CA GLN A 127 7.06 0.61 5.88
C GLN A 127 6.72 -0.19 4.62
N ARG A 128 5.67 -1.00 4.69
CA ARG A 128 5.32 -1.95 3.64
C ARG A 128 3.82 -2.06 3.43
N VAL A 129 3.43 -2.13 2.15
CA VAL A 129 2.07 -2.43 1.69
C VAL A 129 2.16 -3.56 0.67
N GLU A 130 1.42 -4.64 0.92
CA GLU A 130 1.42 -5.84 0.11
C GLU A 130 0.58 -5.72 -1.15
N ALA A 131 0.70 -6.72 -2.05
CA ALA A 131 -0.14 -6.84 -3.21
C ALA A 131 -1.64 -6.90 -2.81
N ASP A 132 -2.50 -6.32 -3.64
CA ASP A 132 -3.95 -6.31 -3.44
C ASP A 132 -4.43 -5.71 -2.10
N ALA A 133 -3.55 -5.02 -1.33
CA ALA A 133 -3.90 -4.47 -0.03
C ALA A 133 -5.13 -3.57 -0.07
N PHE A 134 -5.29 -2.78 -1.14
CA PHE A 134 -6.42 -1.87 -1.36
C PHE A 134 -7.43 -2.41 -2.38
N GLN A 135 -7.41 -3.71 -2.67
CA GLN A 135 -8.32 -4.28 -3.65
C GLN A 135 -9.77 -3.95 -3.31
N CYS A 136 -10.53 -3.54 -4.33
CA CYS A 136 -11.94 -3.15 -4.19
C CYS A 136 -12.24 -1.89 -3.37
N CYS A 137 -11.25 -1.07 -3.01
CA CYS A 137 -11.49 0.25 -2.42
C CYS A 137 -11.98 1.27 -3.47
N HIS A 138 -13.06 0.94 -4.19
CA HIS A 138 -13.52 1.72 -5.35
C HIS A 138 -14.06 3.11 -5.00
N ALA A 139 -14.59 3.29 -3.78
CA ALA A 139 -15.11 4.57 -3.33
C ALA A 139 -14.02 5.51 -2.81
N ALA A 140 -12.83 4.98 -2.50
CA ALA A 140 -11.72 5.79 -2.03
C ALA A 140 -11.30 6.78 -3.11
N THR A 141 -11.33 8.06 -2.77
CA THR A 141 -10.89 9.16 -3.63
C THR A 141 -9.49 9.66 -3.26
N GLN A 142 -9.02 9.31 -2.07
CA GLN A 142 -7.71 9.71 -1.55
C GLN A 142 -7.09 8.60 -0.68
N ILE A 143 -5.80 8.36 -0.87
CA ILE A 143 -4.99 7.49 0.00
C ILE A 143 -3.72 8.23 0.39
N SER A 144 -3.56 8.46 1.70
CA SER A 144 -2.40 9.16 2.26
C SER A 144 -1.40 8.17 2.83
N PHE A 145 -0.18 8.23 2.35
CA PHE A 145 0.93 7.37 2.75
C PHE A 145 1.92 8.09 3.67
N PRO A 146 2.54 7.34 4.60
CA PRO A 146 3.53 7.90 5.51
C PRO A 146 4.90 8.13 4.85
N SER A 147 5.70 8.98 5.49
CA SER A 147 7.10 9.21 5.10
C SER A 147 7.97 7.96 5.25
N THR A 148 7.56 7.04 6.10
CA THR A 148 8.27 5.79 6.42
C THR A 148 8.06 4.67 5.40
N LEU A 149 7.13 4.83 4.44
CA LEU A 149 6.86 3.81 3.42
C LEU A 149 8.11 3.57 2.56
N THR A 150 8.54 2.32 2.48
CA THR A 150 9.72 1.90 1.71
C THR A 150 9.40 0.87 0.65
N MET A 151 8.25 0.22 0.74
CA MET A 151 7.81 -0.79 -0.20
C MET A 151 6.31 -0.73 -0.46
N LEU A 152 5.98 -0.63 -1.72
CA LEU A 152 4.64 -0.75 -2.26
C LEU A 152 4.65 -1.90 -3.26
N ALA A 153 3.95 -2.98 -2.94
CA ALA A 153 3.96 -4.15 -3.80
C ALA A 153 3.18 -3.92 -5.09
N GLU A 154 3.56 -4.65 -6.14
CA GLU A 154 2.82 -4.67 -7.39
C GLU A 154 1.37 -5.10 -7.15
N GLY A 155 0.42 -4.47 -7.84
CA GLY A 155 -1.00 -4.78 -7.71
C GLY A 155 -1.68 -4.24 -6.44
N SER A 156 -0.96 -3.56 -5.52
CA SER A 156 -1.56 -3.01 -4.30
C SER A 156 -2.77 -2.11 -4.57
N PHE A 157 -2.84 -1.47 -5.74
CA PHE A 157 -3.94 -0.59 -6.20
C PHE A 157 -4.84 -1.20 -7.27
N PHE A 158 -4.96 -2.51 -7.32
CA PHE A 158 -5.81 -3.12 -8.34
C PHE A 158 -7.27 -2.63 -8.22
N HIS A 159 -7.78 -2.01 -9.29
CA HIS A 159 -9.09 -1.37 -9.35
C HIS A 159 -9.31 -0.20 -8.35
N VAL A 160 -8.25 0.51 -7.98
CA VAL A 160 -8.32 1.71 -7.14
C VAL A 160 -8.07 2.96 -8.01
N TYR A 161 -8.91 3.99 -7.84
CA TYR A 161 -8.85 5.23 -8.62
C TYR A 161 -8.60 6.46 -7.73
N ALA A 162 -8.03 6.25 -6.55
CA ALA A 162 -7.76 7.29 -5.56
C ALA A 162 -6.58 8.19 -5.98
N GLU A 163 -6.65 9.46 -5.58
CA GLU A 163 -5.45 10.30 -5.52
C GLU A 163 -4.54 9.82 -4.39
N ILE A 164 -3.25 9.74 -4.69
CA ILE A 164 -2.23 9.33 -3.73
C ILE A 164 -1.47 10.56 -3.29
N ASP A 165 -1.25 10.70 -1.98
CA ASP A 165 -0.42 11.76 -1.44
C ASP A 165 0.55 11.24 -0.35
N PHE A 166 1.58 12.05 -0.12
CA PHE A 166 2.57 11.86 0.93
C PHE A 166 2.67 13.17 1.73
N PRO A 167 1.76 13.42 2.68
CA PRO A 167 1.65 14.71 3.35
C PRO A 167 2.92 15.16 4.08
N ASN A 168 3.74 14.20 4.55
CA ASN A 168 5.02 14.47 5.18
C ASN A 168 6.22 14.25 4.22
N GLY A 169 5.95 14.09 2.92
CA GLY A 169 6.93 13.67 1.94
C GLY A 169 7.32 12.20 2.12
N ASN A 170 8.05 11.65 1.14
CA ASN A 170 8.61 10.32 1.24
C ASN A 170 9.94 10.28 0.47
N PRO A 171 11.00 9.62 0.99
CA PRO A 171 12.31 9.61 0.34
C PRO A 171 12.38 8.70 -0.90
N ARG A 172 11.40 7.81 -1.10
CA ARG A 172 11.36 6.84 -2.20
C ARG A 172 10.26 7.10 -3.21
N TYR A 173 9.17 7.69 -2.76
CA TYR A 173 7.96 7.88 -3.57
C TYR A 173 7.56 9.34 -3.60
N SER A 174 7.08 9.78 -4.74
CA SER A 174 6.42 11.07 -4.91
C SER A 174 5.25 10.94 -5.87
N CYS A 175 4.35 11.91 -5.87
CA CYS A 175 3.27 11.97 -6.82
C CYS A 175 3.43 13.20 -7.71
N GLU A 176 3.47 13.00 -9.01
CA GLU A 176 3.53 14.07 -9.99
C GLU A 176 2.46 13.87 -11.06
N ASN A 177 1.59 14.85 -11.24
CA ASN A 177 0.47 14.78 -12.20
C ASN A 177 -0.44 13.54 -12.03
N GLY A 178 -0.63 13.06 -10.80
CA GLY A 178 -1.46 11.89 -10.49
C GLY A 178 -0.74 10.54 -10.69
N PHE A 179 0.55 10.56 -11.00
CA PHE A 179 1.36 9.34 -11.10
C PHE A 179 2.26 9.21 -9.88
N LEU A 180 2.32 8.00 -9.35
CA LEU A 180 3.29 7.60 -8.35
C LEU A 180 4.65 7.43 -9.04
N ILE A 181 5.66 8.09 -8.51
CA ILE A 181 7.04 8.07 -9.02
C ILE A 181 7.97 7.62 -7.92
#